data_eceecf7363f93938cf42438a003b6c8a
#
_entry.id   eceecf7363f93938cf42438a003b6c8a
#
_cell.length_a   1.000
_cell.length_b   1.000
_cell.length_c   1.000
_cell.angle_alpha   90.00
_cell.angle_beta   90.00
_cell.angle_gamma   90.00
#
_symmetry.space_group_name_H-M   'P 1'
#
loop_
_entity.id
_entity.type
_entity.pdbx_description
1 polymer ?
#
loop_
_entity_poly.entity_id
_entity_poly.type
_entity_poly.pdbx_seq_one_letter_code
_entity_poly.pdbx_strand_id
1 'polypeptide(L)'
;MELKKKRSVGEIAVGLWMLARVERIVLILTAVTLFAVRVTWPRPPWALILLLIAGQAAMQFSIAMLNDYCDRHVDALVGKNRPIVLGLVRPHEALLAGLLMIVVMVVILLPLRLFALLAALAYLALGQIYNLGLKSTPLSGILFALAIPLLPLYAFAGVGRIPSMVLWFIPIAALLGVALNLANALPDVEEDAASNANTLAVVLGVKGSFIACPLLIVLAAMFLGVLTILQLVHAQLWLIVPILILTGLSLVTMVLSFGPNKPRPTRKVYFYLVTLLCIVLAGGWFIAIRL
;
A
#
# COMPACT_ATOMS: atom_id res chain seq x y z
N MET A 1 -26.37 32.46 11.33
CA MET A 1 -25.17 32.96 10.62
C MET A 1 -23.99 32.68 11.55
N GLU A 2 -23.46 31.43 11.47
CA GLU A 2 -22.30 31.03 12.28
C GLU A 2 -21.07 31.82 11.79
N LEU A 3 -20.47 32.58 12.68
CA LEU A 3 -19.20 33.28 12.48
C LEU A 3 -18.16 32.21 12.08
N LYS A 4 -17.79 32.14 10.80
CA LYS A 4 -16.70 31.26 10.30
C LYS A 4 -15.45 31.62 11.12
N LYS A 5 -15.13 30.79 12.11
CA LYS A 5 -13.90 30.90 12.92
C LYS A 5 -12.70 31.05 11.96
N LYS A 6 -11.94 32.13 12.06
CA LYS A 6 -10.69 32.33 11.33
C LYS A 6 -9.72 31.24 11.79
N ARG A 7 -9.38 30.32 10.91
CA ARG A 7 -8.38 29.29 11.20
C ARG A 7 -6.99 29.88 11.05
N SER A 8 -6.09 29.53 11.96
CA SER A 8 -4.68 29.88 11.84
C SER A 8 -3.99 29.02 10.76
N VAL A 9 -2.87 29.52 10.22
CA VAL A 9 -2.04 28.75 9.28
C VAL A 9 -1.55 27.45 9.94
N GLY A 10 -1.27 27.47 11.26
CA GLY A 10 -0.89 26.30 12.03
C GLY A 10 -1.99 25.23 12.08
N GLU A 11 -3.26 25.63 12.31
CA GLU A 11 -4.40 24.68 12.30
C GLU A 11 -4.57 24.03 10.93
N ILE A 12 -4.39 24.78 9.85
CA ILE A 12 -4.45 24.23 8.48
C ILE A 12 -3.29 23.25 8.25
N ALA A 13 -2.07 23.60 8.65
CA ALA A 13 -0.89 22.74 8.51
C ALA A 13 -1.06 21.43 9.30
N VAL A 14 -1.56 21.48 10.53
CA VAL A 14 -1.87 20.28 11.32
C VAL A 14 -2.95 19.44 10.64
N GLY A 15 -3.99 20.07 10.12
CA GLY A 15 -5.05 19.35 9.39
C GLY A 15 -4.52 18.65 8.12
N LEU A 16 -3.67 19.31 7.33
CA LEU A 16 -3.03 18.72 6.15
C LEU A 16 -2.08 17.58 6.54
N TRP A 17 -1.34 17.72 7.64
CA TRP A 17 -0.51 16.64 8.17
C TRP A 17 -1.34 15.41 8.59
N MET A 18 -2.47 15.62 9.23
CA MET A 18 -3.39 14.53 9.58
C MET A 18 -3.98 13.83 8.35
N LEU A 19 -4.24 14.58 7.25
CA LEU A 19 -4.67 14.01 5.97
C LEU A 19 -3.59 13.10 5.35
N ALA A 20 -2.33 13.42 5.58
CA ALA A 20 -1.20 12.69 4.98
C ALA A 20 -1.05 11.24 5.46
N ARG A 21 -1.59 10.88 6.64
CA ARG A 21 -1.52 9.51 7.21
C ARG A 21 -0.11 8.93 7.18
N VAL A 22 0.83 9.68 7.72
CA VAL A 22 2.28 9.44 7.62
C VAL A 22 2.69 8.03 8.06
N GLU A 23 1.99 7.45 9.04
CA GLU A 23 2.25 6.10 9.54
C GLU A 23 2.14 5.01 8.45
N ARG A 24 1.25 5.18 7.47
CA ARG A 24 1.11 4.25 6.33
C ARG A 24 2.16 4.49 5.26
N ILE A 25 2.51 5.76 5.07
CA ILE A 25 3.49 6.17 4.05
C ILE A 25 4.88 5.63 4.39
N VAL A 26 5.28 5.67 5.67
CA VAL A 26 6.60 5.19 6.13
C VAL A 26 6.87 3.74 5.69
N LEU A 27 5.88 2.85 5.77
CA LEU A 27 6.03 1.45 5.33
C LEU A 27 6.36 1.35 3.83
N ILE A 28 5.68 2.14 3.00
CA ILE A 28 5.88 2.15 1.55
C ILE A 28 7.24 2.77 1.20
N LEU A 29 7.61 3.86 1.87
CA LEU A 29 8.94 4.49 1.67
C LEU A 29 10.06 3.53 2.07
N THR A 30 9.89 2.80 3.17
CA THR A 30 10.85 1.77 3.60
C THR A 30 10.99 0.68 2.55
N ALA A 31 9.89 0.17 1.99
CA ALA A 31 9.93 -0.85 0.96
C ALA A 31 10.67 -0.37 -0.30
N VAL A 32 10.34 0.84 -0.80
CA VAL A 32 11.01 1.44 -1.96
C VAL A 32 12.51 1.62 -1.70
N THR A 33 12.88 2.10 -0.50
CA THR A 33 14.28 2.27 -0.10
C THR A 33 15.02 0.94 -0.10
N LEU A 34 14.45 -0.10 0.51
CA LEU A 34 15.06 -1.43 0.58
C LEU A 34 15.26 -2.03 -0.82
N PHE A 35 14.28 -1.90 -1.71
CA PHE A 35 14.42 -2.36 -3.10
C PHE A 35 15.55 -1.63 -3.83
N ALA A 36 15.59 -0.31 -3.73
CA ALA A 36 16.61 0.50 -4.41
C ALA A 36 18.02 0.24 -3.86
N VAL A 37 18.19 0.20 -2.53
CA VAL A 37 19.47 -0.08 -1.88
C VAL A 37 19.95 -1.48 -2.24
N ARG A 38 19.09 -2.50 -2.10
CA ARG A 38 19.47 -3.91 -2.32
C ARG A 38 19.96 -4.16 -3.74
N VAL A 39 19.29 -3.61 -4.76
CA VAL A 39 19.65 -3.82 -6.16
C VAL A 39 20.93 -3.07 -6.56
N THR A 40 21.33 -2.05 -5.80
CA THR A 40 22.53 -1.24 -6.07
C THR A 40 23.69 -1.52 -5.14
N TRP A 41 23.49 -2.42 -4.17
CA TRP A 41 24.58 -2.81 -3.24
C TRP A 41 25.80 -3.31 -4.00
N PRO A 42 27.06 -3.00 -3.55
CA PRO A 42 27.42 -2.29 -2.32
C PRO A 42 27.54 -0.77 -2.46
N ARG A 43 27.15 -0.16 -3.58
CA ARG A 43 27.31 1.28 -3.85
C ARG A 43 25.97 1.94 -4.18
N PRO A 44 25.07 2.13 -3.19
CA PRO A 44 23.77 2.76 -3.44
C PRO A 44 23.94 4.22 -3.90
N PRO A 45 23.23 4.64 -4.97
CA PRO A 45 23.25 6.01 -5.44
C PRO A 45 22.28 6.86 -4.59
N TRP A 46 22.71 7.29 -3.41
CA TRP A 46 21.86 7.94 -2.41
C TRP A 46 21.07 9.14 -2.95
N ALA A 47 21.65 9.94 -3.85
CA ALA A 47 20.96 11.07 -4.46
C ALA A 47 19.70 10.61 -5.23
N LEU A 48 19.78 9.54 -6.03
CA LEU A 48 18.64 8.99 -6.75
C LEU A 48 17.62 8.36 -5.79
N ILE A 49 18.11 7.68 -4.74
CA ILE A 49 17.24 7.05 -3.72
C ILE A 49 16.46 8.12 -2.96
N LEU A 50 17.09 9.24 -2.60
CA LEU A 50 16.40 10.36 -1.94
C LEU A 50 15.33 10.98 -2.86
N LEU A 51 15.61 11.15 -4.15
CA LEU A 51 14.58 11.60 -5.11
C LEU A 51 13.41 10.60 -5.22
N LEU A 52 13.70 9.29 -5.24
CA LEU A 52 12.67 8.26 -5.23
C LEU A 52 11.81 8.33 -3.96
N ILE A 53 12.42 8.46 -2.80
CA ILE A 53 11.71 8.58 -1.51
C ILE A 53 10.83 9.83 -1.51
N ALA A 54 11.37 10.98 -1.92
CA ALA A 54 10.65 12.25 -1.95
C ALA A 54 9.48 12.21 -2.96
N GLY A 55 9.71 11.68 -4.17
CA GLY A 55 8.66 11.50 -5.18
C GLY A 55 7.56 10.54 -4.72
N GLN A 56 7.94 9.42 -4.08
CA GLN A 56 6.98 8.47 -3.50
C GLN A 56 6.17 9.11 -2.35
N ALA A 57 6.81 9.91 -1.50
CA ALA A 57 6.12 10.61 -0.42
C ALA A 57 5.10 11.61 -0.99
N ALA A 58 5.47 12.43 -1.96
CA ALA A 58 4.57 13.36 -2.62
C ALA A 58 3.37 12.64 -3.27
N MET A 59 3.62 11.50 -3.95
CA MET A 59 2.59 10.67 -4.54
C MET A 59 1.60 10.13 -3.49
N GLN A 60 2.10 9.61 -2.38
CA GLN A 60 1.26 9.10 -1.28
C GLN A 60 0.46 10.20 -0.60
N PHE A 61 1.06 11.38 -0.41
CA PHE A 61 0.34 12.55 0.11
C PHE A 61 -0.81 12.95 -0.81
N SER A 62 -0.57 13.00 -2.14
CA SER A 62 -1.63 13.24 -3.11
C SER A 62 -2.77 12.22 -2.99
N ILE A 63 -2.45 10.92 -3.00
CA ILE A 63 -3.46 9.85 -2.90
C ILE A 63 -4.28 9.99 -1.62
N ALA A 64 -3.64 10.25 -0.48
CA ALA A 64 -4.31 10.37 0.81
C ALA A 64 -5.21 11.62 0.90
N MET A 65 -4.71 12.78 0.45
CA MET A 65 -5.48 14.04 0.49
C MET A 65 -6.68 14.00 -0.45
N LEU A 66 -6.51 13.47 -1.67
CA LEU A 66 -7.60 13.32 -2.63
C LEU A 66 -8.58 12.22 -2.21
N ASN A 67 -8.14 11.19 -1.50
CA ASN A 67 -9.04 10.21 -0.88
C ASN A 67 -10.01 10.87 0.09
N ASP A 68 -9.52 11.65 1.05
CA ASP A 68 -10.37 12.31 2.04
C ASP A 68 -11.25 13.40 1.39
N TYR A 69 -10.78 14.03 0.30
CA TYR A 69 -11.61 14.94 -0.50
C TYR A 69 -12.77 14.20 -1.19
N CYS A 70 -12.51 13.07 -1.81
CA CYS A 70 -13.54 12.25 -2.47
C CYS A 70 -14.56 11.72 -1.45
N ASP A 71 -14.09 11.28 -0.28
CA ASP A 71 -14.93 10.65 0.75
C ASP A 71 -15.67 11.64 1.64
N ARG A 72 -15.40 12.92 1.57
CA ARG A 72 -15.88 13.96 2.51
C ARG A 72 -17.37 13.91 2.83
N HIS A 73 -18.21 13.54 1.86
CA HIS A 73 -19.66 13.45 2.05
C HIS A 73 -20.06 12.19 2.82
N VAL A 74 -19.48 11.05 2.43
CA VAL A 74 -19.73 9.77 3.11
C VAL A 74 -19.15 9.79 4.52
N ASP A 75 -17.94 10.30 4.70
CA ASP A 75 -17.30 10.41 6.01
C ASP A 75 -18.09 11.34 6.96
N ALA A 76 -18.70 12.40 6.43
CA ALA A 76 -19.57 13.28 7.22
C ALA A 76 -20.87 12.59 7.63
N LEU A 77 -21.49 11.80 6.75
CA LEU A 77 -22.73 11.06 7.05
C LEU A 77 -22.53 10.02 8.17
N VAL A 78 -21.37 9.35 8.19
CA VAL A 78 -21.07 8.33 9.20
C VAL A 78 -20.29 8.88 10.40
N GLY A 79 -20.09 10.20 10.48
CA GLY A 79 -19.44 10.87 11.62
C GLY A 79 -17.97 10.50 11.82
N LYS A 80 -17.22 10.20 10.74
CA LYS A 80 -15.79 9.86 10.87
C LYS A 80 -14.96 11.08 11.30
N ASN A 81 -14.01 10.85 12.20
CA ASN A 81 -13.05 11.87 12.64
C ASN A 81 -12.00 12.15 11.55
N ARG A 82 -12.40 12.82 10.47
CA ARG A 82 -11.52 13.24 9.36
C ARG A 82 -11.30 14.75 9.42
N PRO A 83 -10.10 15.23 9.05
CA PRO A 83 -9.78 16.66 9.10
C PRO A 83 -10.76 17.56 8.33
N ILE A 84 -11.29 17.07 7.19
CA ILE A 84 -12.31 17.81 6.42
C ILE A 84 -13.64 17.83 7.16
N VAL A 85 -14.08 16.71 7.74
CA VAL A 85 -15.33 16.60 8.52
C VAL A 85 -15.26 17.48 9.79
N LEU A 86 -14.10 17.48 10.44
CA LEU A 86 -13.83 18.32 11.63
C LEU A 86 -13.66 19.82 11.33
N GLY A 87 -13.66 20.21 10.04
CA GLY A 87 -13.48 21.59 9.62
C GLY A 87 -12.05 22.14 9.80
N LEU A 88 -11.07 21.29 10.10
CA LEU A 88 -9.65 21.65 10.19
C LEU A 88 -9.08 22.04 8.82
N VAL A 89 -9.52 21.36 7.77
CA VAL A 89 -9.16 21.62 6.37
C VAL A 89 -10.43 21.78 5.55
N ARG A 90 -10.48 22.80 4.69
CA ARG A 90 -11.59 22.95 3.74
C ARG A 90 -11.44 21.97 2.58
N PRO A 91 -12.54 21.49 1.96
CA PRO A 91 -12.45 20.57 0.83
C PRO A 91 -11.55 21.07 -0.31
N HIS A 92 -11.65 22.36 -0.68
CA HIS A 92 -10.81 22.94 -1.73
C HIS A 92 -9.32 23.01 -1.35
N GLU A 93 -8.99 23.18 -0.06
CA GLU A 93 -7.59 23.16 0.41
C GLU A 93 -6.99 21.75 0.29
N ALA A 94 -7.76 20.71 0.64
CA ALA A 94 -7.35 19.31 0.45
C ALA A 94 -7.18 18.96 -1.04
N LEU A 95 -8.13 19.42 -1.89
CA LEU A 95 -8.05 19.24 -3.34
C LEU A 95 -6.79 19.90 -3.91
N LEU A 96 -6.58 21.18 -3.62
CA LEU A 96 -5.43 21.93 -4.13
C LEU A 96 -4.10 21.34 -3.63
N ALA A 97 -4.03 20.97 -2.34
CA ALA A 97 -2.83 20.33 -1.78
C ALA A 97 -2.55 18.98 -2.45
N GLY A 98 -3.58 18.16 -2.67
CA GLY A 98 -3.45 16.88 -3.36
C GLY A 98 -2.97 17.04 -4.82
N LEU A 99 -3.52 18.01 -5.56
CA LEU A 99 -3.09 18.30 -6.93
C LEU A 99 -1.66 18.88 -6.96
N LEU A 100 -1.31 19.75 -6.02
CA LEU A 100 0.04 20.28 -5.88
C LEU A 100 1.06 19.17 -5.65
N MET A 101 0.72 18.17 -4.84
CA MET A 101 1.60 17.02 -4.59
C MET A 101 1.84 16.18 -5.84
N ILE A 102 0.89 16.13 -6.80
CA ILE A 102 1.12 15.50 -8.11
C ILE A 102 2.18 16.27 -8.89
N VAL A 103 2.06 17.59 -8.93
CA VAL A 103 3.05 18.44 -9.62
C VAL A 103 4.43 18.29 -8.97
N VAL A 104 4.50 18.35 -7.64
CA VAL A 104 5.74 18.16 -6.87
C VAL A 104 6.36 16.79 -7.18
N MET A 105 5.58 15.71 -7.19
CA MET A 105 6.04 14.37 -7.57
C MET A 105 6.67 14.37 -8.97
N VAL A 106 5.95 14.91 -9.96
CA VAL A 106 6.43 14.94 -11.35
C VAL A 106 7.75 15.71 -11.45
N VAL A 107 7.83 16.90 -10.84
CA VAL A 107 9.06 17.74 -10.87
C VAL A 107 10.23 17.01 -10.21
N ILE A 108 10.03 16.36 -9.07
CA ILE A 108 11.07 15.58 -8.38
C ILE A 108 11.56 14.41 -9.23
N LEU A 109 10.65 13.76 -9.98
CA LEU A 109 10.97 12.56 -10.75
C LEU A 109 11.48 12.86 -12.17
N LEU A 110 11.35 14.10 -12.67
CA LEU A 110 11.85 14.49 -14.00
C LEU A 110 13.35 14.17 -14.24
N PRO A 111 14.27 14.33 -13.25
CA PRO A 111 15.66 13.97 -13.43
C PRO A 111 15.92 12.46 -13.50
N LEU A 112 14.94 11.63 -13.11
CA LEU A 112 15.04 10.19 -13.13
C LEU A 112 14.74 9.61 -14.51
N ARG A 113 14.95 8.31 -14.66
CA ARG A 113 14.64 7.61 -15.92
C ARG A 113 13.15 7.61 -16.21
N LEU A 114 12.78 7.71 -17.48
CA LEU A 114 11.38 7.73 -17.95
C LEU A 114 10.55 6.56 -17.37
N PHE A 115 11.13 5.37 -17.31
CA PHE A 115 10.41 4.20 -16.75
C PHE A 115 10.04 4.37 -15.26
N ALA A 116 10.84 5.10 -14.47
CA ALA A 116 10.48 5.39 -13.08
C ALA A 116 9.28 6.35 -13.00
N LEU A 117 9.30 7.41 -13.85
CA LEU A 117 8.18 8.34 -13.94
C LEU A 117 6.91 7.64 -14.43
N LEU A 118 7.00 6.78 -15.44
CA LEU A 118 5.84 6.01 -15.94
C LEU A 118 5.29 5.06 -14.88
N ALA A 119 6.14 4.35 -14.13
CA ALA A 119 5.71 3.51 -13.03
C ALA A 119 5.03 4.32 -11.91
N ALA A 120 5.57 5.50 -11.58
CA ALA A 120 4.96 6.41 -10.61
C ALA A 120 3.59 6.92 -11.08
N LEU A 121 3.48 7.35 -12.34
CA LEU A 121 2.21 7.82 -12.91
C LEU A 121 1.17 6.69 -12.97
N ALA A 122 1.57 5.47 -13.34
CA ALA A 122 0.69 4.31 -13.31
C ALA A 122 0.20 4.00 -11.89
N TYR A 123 1.09 4.01 -10.91
CA TYR A 123 0.71 3.81 -9.50
C TYR A 123 -0.24 4.91 -9.01
N LEU A 124 0.07 6.18 -9.30
CA LEU A 124 -0.78 7.31 -8.96
C LEU A 124 -2.16 7.17 -9.61
N ALA A 125 -2.21 6.83 -10.90
CA ALA A 125 -3.47 6.65 -11.63
C ALA A 125 -4.33 5.56 -10.98
N LEU A 126 -3.76 4.41 -10.63
CA LEU A 126 -4.48 3.34 -9.91
C LEU A 126 -4.98 3.82 -8.54
N GLY A 127 -4.19 4.59 -7.80
CA GLY A 127 -4.61 5.19 -6.54
C GLY A 127 -5.75 6.20 -6.70
N GLN A 128 -5.73 7.02 -7.75
CA GLN A 128 -6.82 7.97 -8.00
C GLN A 128 -8.08 7.28 -8.54
N ILE A 129 -7.96 6.29 -9.41
CA ILE A 129 -9.07 5.46 -9.87
C ILE A 129 -9.76 4.76 -8.67
N TYR A 130 -8.95 4.27 -7.73
CA TYR A 130 -9.45 3.72 -6.46
C TYR A 130 -10.26 4.79 -5.70
N ASN A 131 -9.74 6.00 -5.54
CA ASN A 131 -10.40 7.11 -4.83
C ASN A 131 -11.69 7.59 -5.52
N LEU A 132 -11.74 7.55 -6.87
CA LEU A 132 -12.89 7.99 -7.67
C LEU A 132 -14.08 7.02 -7.65
N GLY A 133 -14.01 5.95 -6.86
CA GLY A 133 -15.17 5.10 -6.60
C GLY A 133 -14.91 3.60 -6.76
N LEU A 134 -13.82 3.16 -7.46
CA LEU A 134 -13.57 1.73 -7.62
C LEU A 134 -13.27 1.01 -6.29
N LYS A 135 -12.88 1.74 -5.24
CA LYS A 135 -12.73 1.19 -3.89
C LYS A 135 -14.02 0.58 -3.34
N SER A 136 -15.18 1.13 -3.73
CA SER A 136 -16.49 0.66 -3.32
C SER A 136 -17.02 -0.48 -4.20
N THR A 137 -16.19 -1.10 -5.04
CA THR A 137 -16.50 -2.20 -5.92
C THR A 137 -15.60 -3.40 -5.67
N PRO A 138 -15.95 -4.62 -6.15
CA PRO A 138 -15.07 -5.80 -6.04
C PRO A 138 -13.73 -5.63 -6.76
N LEU A 139 -13.65 -4.68 -7.71
CA LEU A 139 -12.43 -4.38 -8.45
C LEU A 139 -11.34 -3.74 -7.58
N SER A 140 -11.66 -3.33 -6.35
CA SER A 140 -10.68 -2.81 -5.38
C SER A 140 -9.48 -3.74 -5.19
N GLY A 141 -9.70 -5.06 -5.16
CA GLY A 141 -8.65 -6.07 -5.09
C GLY A 141 -7.74 -6.07 -6.32
N ILE A 142 -8.31 -5.91 -7.53
CA ILE A 142 -7.56 -5.85 -8.79
C ILE A 142 -6.66 -4.60 -8.82
N LEU A 143 -7.15 -3.47 -8.33
CA LEU A 143 -6.35 -2.24 -8.27
C LEU A 143 -5.11 -2.43 -7.38
N PHE A 144 -5.25 -3.13 -6.24
CA PHE A 144 -4.10 -3.47 -5.40
C PHE A 144 -3.18 -4.49 -6.07
N ALA A 145 -3.74 -5.49 -6.76
CA ALA A 145 -2.95 -6.46 -7.53
C ALA A 145 -2.09 -5.80 -8.61
N LEU A 146 -2.56 -4.70 -9.20
CA LEU A 146 -1.82 -3.95 -10.21
C LEU A 146 -0.87 -2.91 -9.58
N ALA A 147 -1.26 -2.27 -8.48
CA ALA A 147 -0.49 -1.20 -7.85
C ALA A 147 0.75 -1.73 -7.09
N ILE A 148 0.61 -2.80 -6.31
CA ILE A 148 1.72 -3.29 -5.46
C ILE A 148 2.95 -3.71 -6.29
N PRO A 149 2.83 -4.39 -7.45
CA PRO A 149 3.99 -4.69 -8.31
C PRO A 149 4.72 -3.44 -8.85
N LEU A 150 4.06 -2.31 -8.96
CA LEU A 150 4.69 -1.09 -9.45
C LEU A 150 5.70 -0.50 -8.46
N LEU A 151 5.62 -0.83 -7.16
CA LEU A 151 6.57 -0.33 -6.16
C LEU A 151 8.02 -0.80 -6.41
N PRO A 152 8.31 -2.12 -6.53
CA PRO A 152 9.64 -2.57 -6.90
C PRO A 152 10.07 -2.09 -8.31
N LEU A 153 9.15 -2.08 -9.29
CA LEU A 153 9.45 -1.56 -10.63
C LEU A 153 9.88 -0.10 -10.61
N TYR A 154 9.17 0.74 -9.85
CA TYR A 154 9.52 2.14 -9.62
C TYR A 154 10.91 2.31 -9.01
N ALA A 155 11.19 1.54 -7.94
CA ALA A 155 12.48 1.59 -7.25
C ALA A 155 13.63 1.18 -8.17
N PHE A 156 13.50 0.06 -8.88
CA PHE A 156 14.52 -0.47 -9.80
C PHE A 156 14.76 0.45 -11.00
N ALA A 157 13.67 0.93 -11.61
CA ALA A 157 13.76 1.87 -12.72
C ALA A 157 14.44 3.18 -12.31
N GLY A 158 14.14 3.69 -11.12
CA GLY A 158 14.68 4.94 -10.63
C GLY A 158 16.19 4.91 -10.39
N VAL A 159 16.72 3.78 -9.88
CA VAL A 159 18.17 3.59 -9.76
C VAL A 159 18.83 3.06 -11.04
N GLY A 160 18.05 2.80 -12.09
CA GLY A 160 18.53 2.36 -13.39
C GLY A 160 19.00 0.90 -13.44
N ARG A 161 18.57 0.07 -12.51
CA ARG A 161 18.87 -1.35 -12.44
C ARG A 161 17.60 -2.17 -12.30
N ILE A 162 17.09 -2.71 -13.41
CA ILE A 162 15.92 -3.61 -13.43
C ILE A 162 16.45 -5.05 -13.51
N PRO A 163 16.34 -5.85 -12.43
CA PRO A 163 16.78 -7.25 -12.45
C PRO A 163 15.94 -8.06 -13.44
N SER A 164 16.55 -9.00 -14.16
CA SER A 164 15.83 -9.89 -15.10
C SER A 164 14.70 -10.66 -14.42
N MET A 165 14.87 -10.99 -13.15
CA MET A 165 13.88 -11.69 -12.32
C MET A 165 12.65 -10.83 -11.92
N VAL A 166 12.61 -9.53 -12.27
CA VAL A 166 11.51 -8.62 -11.89
C VAL A 166 10.16 -9.16 -12.31
N LEU A 167 10.07 -9.89 -13.43
CA LEU A 167 8.83 -10.48 -13.90
C LEU A 167 8.23 -11.48 -12.90
N TRP A 168 9.06 -12.15 -12.11
CA TRP A 168 8.61 -13.08 -11.06
C TRP A 168 8.04 -12.35 -9.82
N PHE A 169 8.40 -11.09 -9.61
CA PHE A 169 7.81 -10.27 -8.54
C PHE A 169 6.36 -9.88 -8.82
N ILE A 170 6.00 -9.75 -10.10
CA ILE A 170 4.66 -9.27 -10.49
C ILE A 170 3.56 -10.17 -9.93
N PRO A 171 3.50 -11.49 -10.20
CA PRO A 171 2.45 -12.35 -9.68
C PRO A 171 2.46 -12.46 -8.15
N ILE A 172 3.64 -12.48 -7.53
CA ILE A 172 3.79 -12.55 -6.08
C ILE A 172 3.22 -11.28 -5.44
N ALA A 173 3.66 -10.11 -5.90
CA ALA A 173 3.21 -8.83 -5.40
C ALA A 173 1.71 -8.59 -5.68
N ALA A 174 1.18 -9.12 -6.78
CA ALA A 174 -0.25 -9.09 -7.09
C ALA A 174 -1.07 -9.90 -6.05
N LEU A 175 -0.66 -11.14 -5.74
CA LEU A 175 -1.31 -11.96 -4.70
C LEU A 175 -1.28 -11.28 -3.33
N LEU A 176 -0.13 -10.76 -2.93
CA LEU A 176 0.03 -10.02 -1.68
C LEU A 176 -0.77 -8.72 -1.68
N GLY A 177 -0.89 -8.05 -2.84
CA GLY A 177 -1.72 -6.86 -3.02
C GLY A 177 -3.20 -7.13 -2.74
N VAL A 178 -3.76 -8.21 -3.28
CA VAL A 178 -5.14 -8.61 -2.99
C VAL A 178 -5.32 -8.96 -1.50
N ALA A 179 -4.37 -9.67 -0.90
CA ALA A 179 -4.41 -9.99 0.52
C ALA A 179 -4.40 -8.72 1.40
N LEU A 180 -3.56 -7.73 1.05
CA LEU A 180 -3.51 -6.42 1.71
C LEU A 180 -4.82 -5.64 1.54
N ASN A 181 -5.44 -5.66 0.35
CA ASN A 181 -6.74 -5.03 0.11
C ASN A 181 -7.82 -5.62 1.01
N LEU A 182 -7.94 -6.96 1.05
CA LEU A 182 -8.90 -7.66 1.90
C LEU A 182 -8.69 -7.33 3.38
N ALA A 183 -7.46 -7.41 3.86
CA ALA A 183 -7.14 -7.12 5.26
C ALA A 183 -7.40 -5.66 5.63
N ASN A 184 -7.17 -4.71 4.70
CA ASN A 184 -7.43 -3.29 4.91
C ASN A 184 -8.92 -2.96 4.97
N ALA A 185 -9.75 -3.63 4.15
CA ALA A 185 -11.20 -3.42 4.11
C ALA A 185 -11.94 -4.16 5.25
N LEU A 186 -11.35 -5.21 5.82
CA LEU A 186 -11.99 -6.09 6.78
C LEU A 186 -12.56 -5.39 8.05
N PRO A 187 -11.93 -4.35 8.63
CA PRO A 187 -12.51 -3.62 9.76
C PRO A 187 -13.80 -2.86 9.43
N ASP A 188 -13.99 -2.48 8.17
CA ASP A 188 -15.06 -1.59 7.73
C ASP A 188 -16.16 -2.32 6.94
N VAL A 189 -16.12 -3.66 6.83
CA VAL A 189 -17.05 -4.48 6.00
C VAL A 189 -18.52 -4.21 6.31
N GLU A 190 -18.89 -4.11 7.60
CA GLU A 190 -20.27 -3.86 7.98
C GLU A 190 -20.73 -2.43 7.65
N GLU A 191 -19.83 -1.43 7.78
CA GLU A 191 -20.13 -0.04 7.39
C GLU A 191 -20.22 0.10 5.88
N ASP A 192 -19.32 -0.55 5.14
CA ASP A 192 -19.32 -0.58 3.69
C ASP A 192 -20.61 -1.21 3.17
N ALA A 193 -21.02 -2.35 3.71
CA ALA A 193 -22.29 -3.00 3.36
C ALA A 193 -23.51 -2.12 3.69
N ALA A 194 -23.53 -1.45 4.83
CA ALA A 194 -24.61 -0.54 5.22
C ALA A 194 -24.70 0.72 4.32
N SER A 195 -23.59 1.14 3.73
CA SER A 195 -23.51 2.25 2.77
C SER A 195 -23.70 1.82 1.30
N ASN A 196 -24.16 0.59 1.04
CA ASN A 196 -24.30 -0.02 -0.28
C ASN A 196 -22.98 -0.10 -1.08
N ALA A 197 -21.84 -0.08 -0.43
CA ALA A 197 -20.57 -0.35 -1.07
C ALA A 197 -20.41 -1.88 -1.24
N ASN A 198 -20.01 -2.31 -2.44
CA ASN A 198 -19.78 -3.71 -2.80
C ASN A 198 -18.28 -3.99 -2.91
N THR A 199 -17.50 -3.65 -1.88
CA THR A 199 -16.05 -3.93 -1.86
C THR A 199 -15.79 -5.44 -1.99
N LEU A 200 -14.56 -5.83 -2.40
CA LEU A 200 -14.21 -7.25 -2.47
C LEU A 200 -14.44 -7.96 -1.11
N ALA A 201 -14.15 -7.26 0.00
CA ALA A 201 -14.36 -7.81 1.35
C ALA A 201 -15.85 -7.95 1.69
N VAL A 202 -16.72 -7.04 1.22
CA VAL A 202 -18.18 -7.16 1.38
C VAL A 202 -18.72 -8.36 0.59
N VAL A 203 -18.28 -8.53 -0.66
CA VAL A 203 -18.72 -9.66 -1.52
C VAL A 203 -18.31 -11.00 -0.94
N LEU A 204 -17.09 -11.14 -0.43
CA LEU A 204 -16.62 -12.37 0.23
C LEU A 204 -17.19 -12.54 1.64
N GLY A 205 -17.66 -11.48 2.24
CA GLY A 205 -18.03 -11.41 3.65
C GLY A 205 -16.83 -11.52 4.58
N VAL A 206 -17.06 -11.29 5.87
CA VAL A 206 -16.01 -11.33 6.90
C VAL A 206 -15.32 -12.70 6.93
N LYS A 207 -16.09 -13.80 6.94
CA LYS A 207 -15.56 -15.16 6.97
C LYS A 207 -14.74 -15.50 5.74
N GLY A 208 -15.24 -15.15 4.54
CA GLY A 208 -14.55 -15.38 3.28
C GLY A 208 -13.22 -14.60 3.20
N SER A 209 -13.22 -13.35 3.67
CA SER A 209 -12.01 -12.51 3.71
C SER A 209 -10.93 -13.07 4.66
N PHE A 210 -11.32 -13.61 5.83
CA PHE A 210 -10.41 -14.28 6.76
C PHE A 210 -9.81 -15.57 6.19
N ILE A 211 -10.49 -16.24 5.26
CA ILE A 211 -9.98 -17.44 4.56
C ILE A 211 -9.12 -17.04 3.36
N ALA A 212 -9.61 -16.12 2.53
CA ALA A 212 -8.95 -15.73 1.28
C ALA A 212 -7.59 -15.05 1.55
N CYS A 213 -7.49 -14.21 2.57
CA CYS A 213 -6.28 -13.48 2.88
C CYS A 213 -5.07 -14.40 3.17
N PRO A 214 -5.12 -15.34 4.15
CA PRO A 214 -4.06 -16.32 4.36
C PRO A 214 -3.80 -17.22 3.14
N LEU A 215 -4.85 -17.62 2.42
CA LEU A 215 -4.71 -18.45 1.23
C LEU A 215 -3.87 -17.76 0.15
N LEU A 216 -4.09 -16.47 -0.11
CA LEU A 216 -3.30 -15.68 -1.05
C LEU A 216 -1.82 -15.59 -0.63
N ILE A 217 -1.56 -15.45 0.67
CA ILE A 217 -0.19 -15.41 1.21
C ILE A 217 0.48 -16.80 1.05
N VAL A 218 -0.25 -17.88 1.33
CA VAL A 218 0.23 -19.26 1.11
C VAL A 218 0.56 -19.49 -0.38
N LEU A 219 -0.33 -19.07 -1.28
CA LEU A 219 -0.08 -19.18 -2.74
C LEU A 219 1.16 -18.39 -3.16
N ALA A 220 1.36 -17.18 -2.63
CA ALA A 220 2.58 -16.41 -2.87
C ALA A 220 3.83 -17.12 -2.34
N ALA A 221 3.78 -17.68 -1.12
CA ALA A 221 4.87 -18.44 -0.52
C ALA A 221 5.18 -19.72 -1.30
N MET A 222 4.16 -20.45 -1.74
CA MET A 222 4.33 -21.64 -2.60
C MET A 222 4.98 -21.28 -3.93
N PHE A 223 4.54 -20.18 -4.56
CA PHE A 223 5.13 -19.72 -5.82
C PHE A 223 6.61 -19.36 -5.64
N LEU A 224 6.97 -18.66 -4.54
CA LEU A 224 8.36 -18.38 -4.17
C LEU A 224 9.17 -19.68 -3.98
N GLY A 225 8.59 -20.67 -3.30
CA GLY A 225 9.20 -21.99 -3.11
C GLY A 225 9.46 -22.69 -4.43
N VAL A 226 8.49 -22.72 -5.32
CA VAL A 226 8.62 -23.32 -6.67
C VAL A 226 9.71 -22.65 -7.48
N LEU A 227 9.76 -21.31 -7.52
CA LEU A 227 10.82 -20.56 -8.23
C LEU A 227 12.22 -20.92 -7.70
N THR A 228 12.34 -21.12 -6.40
CA THR A 228 13.60 -21.49 -5.73
C THR A 228 13.99 -22.93 -6.04
N ILE A 229 13.05 -23.90 -5.98
CA ILE A 229 13.29 -25.32 -6.25
C ILE A 229 13.64 -25.53 -7.71
N LEU A 230 12.95 -24.88 -8.64
CA LEU A 230 13.22 -24.97 -10.08
C LEU A 230 14.46 -24.16 -10.51
N GLN A 231 15.15 -23.53 -9.57
CA GLN A 231 16.33 -22.69 -9.80
C GLN A 231 16.12 -21.55 -10.81
N LEU A 232 14.85 -21.16 -11.04
CA LEU A 232 14.50 -20.01 -11.88
C LEU A 232 14.99 -18.69 -11.25
N VAL A 233 15.16 -18.70 -9.93
CA VAL A 233 15.76 -17.64 -9.16
C VAL A 233 16.76 -18.26 -8.19
N HIS A 234 18.02 -17.84 -8.28
CA HIS A 234 19.05 -18.32 -7.36
C HIS A 234 18.91 -17.65 -6.01
N ALA A 235 18.45 -18.39 -5.02
CA ALA A 235 18.25 -17.89 -3.66
C ALA A 235 19.08 -18.68 -2.64
N GLN A 236 19.46 -18.02 -1.56
CA GLN A 236 20.19 -18.61 -0.45
C GLN A 236 19.22 -19.38 0.45
N LEU A 237 19.23 -20.73 0.35
CA LEU A 237 18.27 -21.59 1.06
C LEU A 237 18.29 -21.38 2.58
N TRP A 238 19.45 -21.09 3.17
CA TRP A 238 19.56 -20.81 4.60
C TRP A 238 18.81 -19.58 5.07
N LEU A 239 18.49 -18.64 4.16
CA LEU A 239 17.59 -17.49 4.42
C LEU A 239 16.13 -17.83 4.07
N ILE A 240 15.89 -18.53 2.96
CA ILE A 240 14.53 -18.86 2.49
C ILE A 240 13.79 -19.76 3.49
N VAL A 241 14.46 -20.82 3.98
CA VAL A 241 13.82 -21.79 4.88
C VAL A 241 13.31 -21.12 6.17
N PRO A 242 14.08 -20.31 6.91
CA PRO A 242 13.58 -19.58 8.08
C PRO A 242 12.42 -18.62 7.74
N ILE A 243 12.47 -17.93 6.59
CA ILE A 243 11.40 -17.02 6.15
C ILE A 243 10.09 -17.78 5.93
N LEU A 244 10.13 -18.92 5.24
CA LEU A 244 8.95 -19.75 5.00
C LEU A 244 8.42 -20.35 6.30
N ILE A 245 9.28 -20.82 7.20
CA ILE A 245 8.88 -21.32 8.52
C ILE A 245 8.19 -20.21 9.33
N LEU A 246 8.82 -19.03 9.41
CA LEU A 246 8.26 -17.89 10.13
C LEU A 246 6.91 -17.47 9.53
N THR A 247 6.81 -17.44 8.21
CA THR A 247 5.55 -17.15 7.50
C THR A 247 4.49 -18.18 7.84
N GLY A 248 4.81 -19.46 7.80
CA GLY A 248 3.89 -20.56 8.14
C GLY A 248 3.41 -20.49 9.59
N LEU A 249 4.32 -20.32 10.55
CA LEU A 249 3.99 -20.17 11.97
C LEU A 249 3.11 -18.93 12.22
N SER A 250 3.43 -17.80 11.57
CA SER A 250 2.64 -16.58 11.69
C SER A 250 1.24 -16.76 11.12
N LEU A 251 1.09 -17.46 9.99
CA LEU A 251 -0.21 -17.77 9.39
C LEU A 251 -1.04 -18.67 10.30
N VAL A 252 -0.45 -19.72 10.86
CA VAL A 252 -1.12 -20.61 11.83
C VAL A 252 -1.59 -19.81 13.05
N THR A 253 -0.71 -18.99 13.62
CA THR A 253 -1.06 -18.13 14.76
C THR A 253 -2.19 -17.16 14.41
N MET A 254 -2.16 -16.57 13.22
CA MET A 254 -3.22 -15.67 12.75
C MET A 254 -4.56 -16.40 12.61
N VAL A 255 -4.57 -17.58 11.98
CA VAL A 255 -5.80 -18.37 11.80
C VAL A 255 -6.39 -18.80 13.14
N LEU A 256 -5.55 -19.17 14.12
CA LEU A 256 -6.00 -19.59 15.45
C LEU A 256 -6.44 -18.41 16.34
N SER A 257 -5.78 -17.26 16.23
CA SER A 257 -6.01 -16.09 17.09
C SER A 257 -7.09 -15.14 16.60
N PHE A 258 -7.34 -15.12 15.28
CA PHE A 258 -8.28 -14.21 14.64
C PHE A 258 -9.40 -14.98 13.95
N GLY A 259 -10.61 -14.41 13.97
CA GLY A 259 -11.77 -15.05 13.36
C GLY A 259 -12.89 -14.05 13.11
N PRO A 260 -13.93 -14.47 12.39
CA PRO A 260 -15.02 -13.59 11.95
C PRO A 260 -15.80 -12.94 13.09
N ASN A 261 -15.83 -13.60 14.26
CA ASN A 261 -16.58 -13.16 15.45
C ASN A 261 -15.81 -12.16 16.33
N LYS A 262 -14.58 -11.79 15.95
CA LYS A 262 -13.77 -10.85 16.72
C LYS A 262 -14.18 -9.39 16.44
N PRO A 263 -14.10 -8.49 17.46
CA PRO A 263 -14.50 -7.10 17.32
C PRO A 263 -13.58 -6.34 16.35
N ARG A 264 -14.06 -5.21 15.82
CA ARG A 264 -13.34 -4.35 14.85
C ARG A 264 -11.91 -3.96 15.25
N PRO A 265 -11.60 -3.59 16.49
CA PRO A 265 -10.23 -3.28 16.87
C PRO A 265 -9.26 -4.44 16.60
N THR A 266 -9.71 -5.67 16.82
CA THR A 266 -8.93 -6.89 16.53
C THR A 266 -8.68 -7.06 15.03
N ARG A 267 -9.64 -6.67 14.17
CA ARG A 267 -9.47 -6.72 12.71
C ARG A 267 -8.46 -5.67 12.20
N LYS A 268 -8.32 -4.52 12.88
CA LYS A 268 -7.23 -3.56 12.59
C LYS A 268 -5.86 -4.16 12.92
N VAL A 269 -5.72 -4.87 14.04
CA VAL A 269 -4.49 -5.59 14.38
C VAL A 269 -4.18 -6.64 13.32
N TYR A 270 -5.19 -7.38 12.85
CA TYR A 270 -5.05 -8.34 11.77
C TYR A 270 -4.47 -7.71 10.49
N PHE A 271 -4.94 -6.53 10.08
CA PHE A 271 -4.37 -5.80 8.95
C PHE A 271 -2.88 -5.52 9.11
N TYR A 272 -2.44 -5.05 10.28
CA TYR A 272 -1.02 -4.78 10.51
C TYR A 272 -0.17 -6.07 10.49
N LEU A 273 -0.71 -7.17 11.02
CA LEU A 273 -0.05 -8.48 10.97
C LEU A 273 0.08 -9.01 9.53
N VAL A 274 -0.99 -8.90 8.73
CA VAL A 274 -0.94 -9.23 7.30
C VAL A 274 0.11 -8.38 6.58
N THR A 275 0.14 -7.09 6.85
CA THR A 275 1.12 -6.17 6.25
C THR A 275 2.55 -6.57 6.61
N LEU A 276 2.81 -6.82 7.89
CA LEU A 276 4.12 -7.28 8.37
C LEU A 276 4.52 -8.60 7.70
N LEU A 277 3.58 -9.54 7.61
CA LEU A 277 3.83 -10.84 7.00
C LEU A 277 4.15 -10.73 5.50
N CYS A 278 3.44 -9.88 4.77
CA CYS A 278 3.76 -9.57 3.37
C CYS A 278 5.16 -8.96 3.21
N ILE A 279 5.56 -8.06 4.12
CA ILE A 279 6.90 -7.45 4.13
C ILE A 279 7.97 -8.51 4.43
N VAL A 280 7.75 -9.38 5.42
CA VAL A 280 8.69 -10.44 5.78
C VAL A 280 8.84 -11.44 4.63
N LEU A 281 7.74 -11.86 4.02
CA LEU A 281 7.77 -12.82 2.92
C LEU A 281 8.44 -12.24 1.67
N ALA A 282 7.94 -11.10 1.18
CA ALA A 282 8.45 -10.50 -0.06
C ALA A 282 9.84 -9.88 0.13
N GLY A 283 10.03 -9.12 1.21
CA GLY A 283 11.30 -8.46 1.53
C GLY A 283 12.39 -9.45 1.91
N GLY A 284 12.06 -10.43 2.74
CA GLY A 284 13.00 -11.50 3.14
C GLY A 284 13.45 -12.32 1.94
N TRP A 285 12.53 -12.72 1.06
CA TRP A 285 12.87 -13.43 -0.17
C TRP A 285 13.75 -12.56 -1.08
N PHE A 286 13.43 -11.28 -1.23
CA PHE A 286 14.25 -10.35 -2.03
C PHE A 286 15.67 -10.19 -1.48
N ILE A 287 15.85 -10.24 -0.16
CA ILE A 287 17.17 -10.24 0.46
C ILE A 287 17.90 -11.55 0.19
N ALA A 288 17.21 -12.67 0.20
CA ALA A 288 17.79 -14.00 0.00
C ALA A 288 18.23 -14.27 -1.45
N ILE A 289 17.72 -13.54 -2.43
CA ILE A 289 18.07 -13.70 -3.84
C ILE A 289 19.50 -13.19 -4.11
N ARG A 290 20.24 -13.93 -4.94
CA ARG A 290 21.48 -13.44 -5.55
C ARG A 290 21.12 -12.62 -6.79
N LEU A 291 21.35 -11.31 -6.71
CA LEU A 291 21.13 -10.35 -7.79
C LEU A 291 22.33 -10.28 -8.71
#